data_8c140fa4d42815dd1ac9ccaa5e0519be
#
_entry.id   8c140fa4d42815dd1ac9ccaa5e0519be
#
_cell.length_a   1.000
_cell.length_b   1.000
_cell.length_c   1.000
_cell.angle_alpha   90.00
_cell.angle_beta   90.00
_cell.angle_gamma   90.00
#
_symmetry.space_group_name_H-M   'P 1'
#
loop_
_entity.id
_entity.type
_entity.pdbx_description
1 polymer ?
#
loop_
_entity_poly.entity_id
_entity_poly.type
_entity_poly.pdbx_seq_one_letter_code
_entity_poly.pdbx_strand_id
1 'polypeptide(L)'
;RNEFRGAEHSAEIARKLEKEGKLEIKTPFQINSVEGEENLSAITIKDDNGKIEKITTDFVLGFFGLIMKLGPIAEWGLNLDKKTIPVTTENFQTNKEGIFAIGDICSYPGKLKLILSGFHEGALAARACFKLARPNEKYRFEFTTTSKSMQERLGVKKSD
;
A
#
# COMPACT_ATOMS: atom_id res chain seq x y z
N ARG A 1 -21.52 4.27 -0.49
CA ARG A 1 -21.49 4.87 0.86
C ARG A 1 -21.98 6.31 0.78
N ASN A 2 -22.68 6.77 1.82
CA ASN A 2 -23.24 8.12 1.85
C ASN A 2 -22.27 9.17 2.39
N GLU A 3 -21.13 8.75 2.96
CA GLU A 3 -20.18 9.64 3.62
C GLU A 3 -18.73 9.35 3.18
N PHE A 4 -17.93 10.39 3.11
CA PHE A 4 -16.50 10.29 2.93
C PHE A 4 -15.82 9.71 4.18
N ARG A 5 -14.84 8.83 3.97
CA ARG A 5 -13.97 8.28 5.03
C ARG A 5 -12.52 8.75 4.91
N GLY A 6 -12.25 9.65 3.97
CA GLY A 6 -10.94 10.26 3.80
C GLY A 6 -10.66 11.33 4.84
N ALA A 7 -9.50 11.98 4.72
CA ALA A 7 -9.16 13.12 5.53
C ALA A 7 -10.19 14.24 5.34
N GLU A 8 -10.63 14.86 6.44
CA GLU A 8 -11.66 15.88 6.43
C GLU A 8 -11.33 17.02 5.46
N HIS A 9 -10.10 17.48 5.47
CA HIS A 9 -9.62 18.50 4.53
C HIS A 9 -9.83 18.10 3.04
N SER A 10 -9.59 16.85 2.67
CA SER A 10 -9.83 16.38 1.30
C SER A 10 -11.33 16.37 0.95
N ALA A 11 -12.17 15.99 1.92
CA ALA A 11 -13.63 16.04 1.75
C ALA A 11 -14.16 17.47 1.61
N GLU A 12 -13.60 18.42 2.35
CA GLU A 12 -13.93 19.84 2.24
C GLU A 12 -13.56 20.41 0.86
N ILE A 13 -12.36 20.08 0.36
CA ILE A 13 -11.94 20.47 -1.00
C ILE A 13 -12.91 19.92 -2.04
N ALA A 14 -13.28 18.64 -1.94
CA ALA A 14 -14.22 18.03 -2.89
C ALA A 14 -15.59 18.76 -2.88
N ARG A 15 -16.13 19.03 -1.70
CA ARG A 15 -17.40 19.79 -1.56
C ARG A 15 -17.30 21.22 -2.10
N LYS A 16 -16.13 21.87 -1.93
CA LYS A 16 -15.89 23.19 -2.51
C LYS A 16 -15.88 23.14 -4.03
N LEU A 17 -15.16 22.19 -4.63
CA LEU A 17 -15.12 22.01 -6.08
C LEU A 17 -16.50 21.68 -6.67
N GLU A 18 -17.32 20.92 -5.93
CA GLU A 18 -18.70 20.65 -6.32
C GLU A 18 -19.54 21.93 -6.34
N LYS A 19 -19.45 22.78 -5.31
CA LYS A 19 -20.13 24.09 -5.28
C LYS A 19 -19.69 25.02 -6.40
N GLU A 20 -18.44 24.90 -6.85
CA GLU A 20 -17.87 25.66 -7.97
C GLU A 20 -18.26 25.04 -9.35
N GLY A 21 -19.00 23.93 -9.38
CA GLY A 21 -19.38 23.24 -10.62
C GLY A 21 -18.23 22.52 -11.33
N LYS A 22 -17.09 22.31 -10.68
CA LYS A 22 -15.90 21.65 -11.21
C LYS A 22 -15.87 20.16 -10.95
N LEU A 23 -16.70 19.67 -10.05
CA LEU A 23 -16.79 18.29 -9.62
C LEU A 23 -18.27 17.95 -9.36
N GLU A 24 -18.67 16.74 -9.66
CA GLU A 24 -19.96 16.19 -9.26
C GLU A 24 -19.74 15.00 -8.32
N ILE A 25 -20.35 15.01 -7.13
CA ILE A 25 -20.26 13.93 -6.15
C ILE A 25 -21.52 13.07 -6.25
N LYS A 26 -21.35 11.83 -6.68
CA LYS A 26 -22.43 10.84 -6.79
C LYS A 26 -22.32 9.79 -5.72
N THR A 27 -23.18 9.85 -4.72
CA THR A 27 -23.28 8.87 -3.62
C THR A 27 -24.76 8.53 -3.36
N PRO A 28 -25.08 7.29 -2.99
CA PRO A 28 -24.26 6.06 -2.95
C PRO A 28 -24.32 5.33 -4.30
N PHE A 29 -23.31 5.44 -5.10
CA PHE A 29 -23.23 4.74 -6.38
C PHE A 29 -22.01 3.82 -6.43
N GLN A 30 -22.09 2.79 -7.28
CA GLN A 30 -20.99 1.91 -7.64
C GLN A 30 -20.92 1.82 -9.16
N ILE A 31 -19.72 1.62 -9.72
CA ILE A 31 -19.57 1.36 -11.14
C ILE A 31 -20.24 0.02 -11.44
N ASN A 32 -21.16 0.02 -12.40
CA ASN A 32 -21.90 -1.15 -12.83
C ASN A 32 -21.29 -1.76 -14.11
N SER A 33 -20.96 -0.93 -15.10
CA SER A 33 -20.28 -1.36 -16.32
C SER A 33 -19.45 -0.24 -16.93
N VAL A 34 -18.56 -0.63 -17.84
CA VAL A 34 -17.77 0.28 -18.67
C VAL A 34 -18.12 0.04 -20.13
N GLU A 35 -18.09 1.08 -20.95
CA GLU A 35 -18.42 1.04 -22.38
C GLU A 35 -17.29 1.69 -23.18
N GLY A 36 -17.02 1.14 -24.36
CA GLY A 36 -16.00 1.58 -25.30
C GLY A 36 -15.47 0.40 -26.11
N GLU A 37 -14.82 0.66 -27.22
CA GLU A 37 -14.13 -0.35 -28.03
C GLU A 37 -12.62 -0.32 -27.73
N GLU A 38 -11.87 0.54 -28.42
CA GLU A 38 -10.44 0.73 -28.13
C GLU A 38 -10.20 1.69 -26.96
N ASN A 39 -11.08 2.67 -26.80
CA ASN A 39 -11.02 3.66 -25.72
C ASN A 39 -12.33 3.68 -24.93
N LEU A 40 -12.24 4.05 -23.67
CA LEU A 40 -13.40 4.26 -22.82
C LEU A 40 -14.24 5.41 -23.38
N SER A 41 -15.54 5.21 -23.47
CA SER A 41 -16.49 6.24 -23.92
C SER A 41 -17.55 6.60 -22.88
N ALA A 42 -17.89 5.65 -22.01
CA ALA A 42 -18.85 5.87 -20.94
C ALA A 42 -18.69 4.83 -19.83
N ILE A 43 -19.27 5.15 -18.69
CA ILE A 43 -19.53 4.20 -17.61
C ILE A 43 -21.00 4.22 -17.25
N THR A 44 -21.51 3.12 -16.70
CA THR A 44 -22.77 3.15 -15.97
C THR A 44 -22.51 2.99 -14.49
N ILE A 45 -23.22 3.75 -13.69
CA ILE A 45 -23.21 3.65 -12.24
C ILE A 45 -24.58 3.22 -11.74
N LYS A 46 -24.62 2.52 -10.61
CA LYS A 46 -25.84 2.00 -10.01
C LYS A 46 -25.89 2.34 -8.53
N ASP A 47 -27.03 2.83 -8.05
CA ASP A 47 -27.28 3.07 -6.63
C ASP A 47 -27.80 1.82 -5.91
N ASP A 48 -27.97 1.92 -4.60
CA ASP A 48 -28.47 0.82 -3.75
C ASP A 48 -29.94 0.46 -4.04
N ASN A 49 -30.70 1.36 -4.70
CA ASN A 49 -32.09 1.14 -5.09
C ASN A 49 -32.23 0.53 -6.52
N GLY A 50 -31.10 0.34 -7.19
CA GLY A 50 -31.07 -0.23 -8.53
C GLY A 50 -31.21 0.81 -9.67
N LYS A 51 -31.23 2.09 -9.37
CA LYS A 51 -31.21 3.16 -10.37
C LYS A 51 -29.89 3.14 -11.10
N ILE A 52 -29.94 3.08 -12.42
CA ILE A 52 -28.75 3.12 -13.28
C ILE A 52 -28.66 4.48 -13.96
N GLU A 53 -27.46 5.04 -13.97
CA GLU A 53 -27.13 6.29 -14.63
C GLU A 53 -25.90 6.11 -15.51
N LYS A 54 -25.95 6.67 -16.73
CA LYS A 54 -24.84 6.63 -17.67
C LYS A 54 -24.08 7.95 -17.63
N ILE A 55 -22.75 7.86 -17.57
CA ILE A 55 -21.83 9.01 -17.57
C ILE A 55 -20.86 8.83 -18.74
N THR A 56 -20.86 9.80 -19.67
CA THR A 56 -19.85 9.88 -20.73
C THR A 56 -18.54 10.33 -20.11
N THR A 57 -17.46 9.57 -20.35
CA THR A 57 -16.13 9.87 -19.81
C THR A 57 -15.05 9.15 -20.62
N ASP A 58 -13.90 9.78 -20.74
CA ASP A 58 -12.72 9.24 -21.41
C ASP A 58 -11.80 8.48 -20.46
N PHE A 59 -11.89 8.73 -19.13
CA PHE A 59 -11.01 8.15 -18.13
C PHE A 59 -11.76 7.73 -16.89
N VAL A 60 -11.32 6.62 -16.26
CA VAL A 60 -11.77 6.17 -14.95
C VAL A 60 -10.55 5.90 -14.06
N LEU A 61 -10.50 6.52 -12.91
CA LEU A 61 -9.49 6.29 -11.89
C LEU A 61 -10.10 5.47 -10.74
N GLY A 62 -9.68 4.21 -10.62
CA GLY A 62 -10.21 3.28 -9.63
C GLY A 62 -9.46 3.34 -8.31
N PHE A 63 -10.01 3.96 -7.29
CA PHE A 63 -9.48 4.00 -5.93
C PHE A 63 -10.32 3.16 -4.96
N PHE A 64 -10.56 1.90 -5.32
CA PHE A 64 -11.48 1.00 -4.57
C PHE A 64 -10.89 0.45 -3.28
N GLY A 65 -9.62 0.71 -3.00
CA GLY A 65 -8.88 0.15 -1.88
C GLY A 65 -8.41 -1.28 -2.15
N LEU A 66 -7.85 -1.89 -1.12
CA LEU A 66 -7.29 -3.23 -1.20
C LEU A 66 -8.17 -4.24 -0.44
N ILE A 67 -8.41 -5.38 -1.07
CA ILE A 67 -8.98 -6.56 -0.41
C ILE A 67 -7.84 -7.53 -0.17
N MET A 68 -7.42 -7.63 1.09
CA MET A 68 -6.37 -8.56 1.47
C MET A 68 -6.86 -10.01 1.38
N LYS A 69 -6.19 -10.80 0.56
CA LYS A 69 -6.38 -12.25 0.43
C LYS A 69 -5.02 -12.90 0.63
N LEU A 70 -4.87 -13.71 1.67
CA LEU A 70 -3.58 -14.35 1.99
C LEU A 70 -3.23 -15.45 0.99
N GLY A 71 -4.25 -16.05 0.32
CA GLY A 71 -4.00 -17.16 -0.60
C GLY A 71 -3.26 -18.30 0.09
N PRO A 72 -2.29 -18.96 -0.59
CA PRO A 72 -1.55 -20.10 -0.04
C PRO A 72 -0.76 -19.77 1.24
N ILE A 73 -0.42 -18.50 1.48
CA ILE A 73 0.30 -18.08 2.70
C ILE A 73 -0.49 -18.45 3.97
N ALA A 74 -1.81 -18.51 3.91
CA ALA A 74 -2.65 -18.91 5.04
C ALA A 74 -2.38 -20.36 5.49
N GLU A 75 -1.82 -21.20 4.62
CA GLU A 75 -1.55 -22.62 4.87
C GLU A 75 -0.10 -22.89 5.33
N TRP A 76 0.75 -21.87 5.40
CA TRP A 76 2.16 -22.03 5.80
C TRP A 76 2.37 -22.27 7.30
N GLY A 77 1.30 -22.35 8.07
CA GLY A 77 1.36 -22.53 9.52
C GLY A 77 1.86 -21.29 10.26
N LEU A 78 1.67 -20.12 9.66
CA LEU A 78 1.90 -18.83 10.30
C LEU A 78 0.77 -18.52 11.28
N ASN A 79 1.12 -17.85 12.37
CA ASN A 79 0.08 -17.23 13.20
C ASN A 79 -0.60 -16.14 12.40
N LEU A 80 -1.93 -16.14 12.41
CA LEU A 80 -2.74 -15.14 11.72
C LEU A 80 -3.61 -14.39 12.71
N ASP A 81 -3.63 -13.08 12.59
CA ASP A 81 -4.63 -12.23 13.22
C ASP A 81 -5.55 -11.67 12.12
N LYS A 82 -6.76 -12.27 11.98
CA LYS A 82 -7.70 -12.02 10.88
C LYS A 82 -7.05 -12.27 9.52
N LYS A 83 -6.58 -11.19 8.87
CA LYS A 83 -5.92 -11.22 7.54
C LYS A 83 -4.50 -10.67 7.60
N THR A 84 -3.91 -10.58 8.78
CA THR A 84 -2.56 -10.07 8.98
C THR A 84 -1.70 -11.11 9.68
N ILE A 85 -0.39 -10.96 9.56
CA ILE A 85 0.61 -11.86 10.11
C ILE A 85 1.29 -11.14 11.29
N PRO A 86 1.05 -11.58 12.54
CA PRO A 86 1.76 -11.05 13.70
C PRO A 86 3.27 -11.27 13.59
N VAL A 87 4.03 -10.23 13.92
CA VAL A 87 5.49 -10.24 13.90
C VAL A 87 6.07 -9.60 15.16
N THR A 88 7.34 -9.90 15.43
CA THR A 88 8.10 -9.19 16.46
C THR A 88 8.54 -7.83 15.93
N THR A 89 8.48 -6.78 16.74
CA THR A 89 8.91 -5.44 16.33
C THR A 89 10.44 -5.29 16.26
N GLU A 90 11.18 -6.23 16.82
CA GLU A 90 12.64 -6.22 16.84
C GLU A 90 13.23 -6.45 15.42
N ASN A 91 12.66 -7.39 14.70
CA ASN A 91 13.20 -7.85 13.40
C ASN A 91 12.15 -8.23 12.35
N PHE A 92 10.87 -8.12 12.69
CA PHE A 92 9.72 -8.47 11.83
C PHE A 92 9.63 -9.95 11.44
N GLN A 93 10.21 -10.82 12.28
CA GLN A 93 10.07 -12.27 12.11
C GLN A 93 8.70 -12.74 12.60
N THR A 94 8.14 -13.70 11.87
CA THR A 94 6.90 -14.40 12.23
C THR A 94 7.16 -15.46 13.30
N ASN A 95 6.13 -16.24 13.64
CA ASN A 95 6.29 -17.43 14.51
C ASN A 95 7.13 -18.55 13.85
N LYS A 96 7.43 -18.46 12.56
CA LYS A 96 8.29 -19.40 11.85
C LYS A 96 9.66 -18.78 11.64
N GLU A 97 10.70 -19.48 12.04
CA GLU A 97 12.07 -19.06 11.81
C GLU A 97 12.37 -18.90 10.32
N GLY A 98 13.06 -17.82 9.94
CA GLY A 98 13.41 -17.52 8.57
C GLY A 98 12.30 -16.92 7.73
N ILE A 99 11.08 -16.76 8.28
CA ILE A 99 9.96 -16.09 7.61
C ILE A 99 9.68 -14.74 8.27
N PHE A 100 9.70 -13.71 7.47
CA PHE A 100 9.47 -12.32 7.88
C PHE A 100 8.24 -11.76 7.17
N ALA A 101 7.51 -10.85 7.81
CA ALA A 101 6.41 -10.13 7.19
C ALA A 101 6.53 -8.65 7.46
N ILE A 102 6.39 -7.83 6.41
CA ILE A 102 6.52 -6.38 6.46
C ILE A 102 5.40 -5.72 5.64
N GLY A 103 5.22 -4.42 5.81
CA GLY A 103 4.18 -3.66 5.10
C GLY A 103 2.78 -3.94 5.65
N ASP A 104 1.77 -3.74 4.83
CA ASP A 104 0.36 -3.80 5.26
C ASP A 104 -0.12 -5.17 5.73
N ILE A 105 0.60 -6.24 5.34
CA ILE A 105 0.27 -7.60 5.73
C ILE A 105 0.67 -7.93 7.17
N CYS A 106 1.71 -7.29 7.72
CA CYS A 106 2.14 -7.56 9.08
C CYS A 106 1.33 -6.79 10.13
N SER A 107 1.25 -7.35 11.33
CA SER A 107 0.63 -6.72 12.49
C SER A 107 1.53 -6.78 13.73
N TYR A 108 1.51 -5.69 14.49
CA TYR A 108 2.16 -5.54 15.79
C TYR A 108 1.54 -4.35 16.54
N PRO A 109 1.71 -4.22 17.85
CA PRO A 109 1.19 -3.08 18.61
C PRO A 109 1.70 -1.75 18.05
N GLY A 110 0.80 -0.81 17.77
CA GLY A 110 1.15 0.50 17.22
C GLY A 110 1.41 0.53 15.71
N LYS A 111 1.08 -0.54 14.98
CA LYS A 111 1.23 -0.60 13.51
C LYS A 111 0.46 0.51 12.80
N LEU A 112 1.18 1.31 12.01
CA LEU A 112 0.62 2.24 11.05
C LEU A 112 0.81 1.68 9.63
N LYS A 113 -0.30 1.60 8.86
CA LYS A 113 -0.27 1.14 7.46
C LYS A 113 0.14 2.28 6.53
N LEU A 114 1.42 2.62 6.57
CA LEU A 114 2.05 3.65 5.76
C LEU A 114 3.22 3.07 4.97
N ILE A 115 3.48 3.61 3.80
CA ILE A 115 4.66 3.25 2.97
C ILE A 115 5.95 3.45 3.78
N LEU A 116 6.05 4.55 4.52
CA LEU A 116 7.19 4.85 5.40
C LEU A 116 7.44 3.74 6.43
N SER A 117 6.37 3.25 7.08
CA SER A 117 6.47 2.14 8.05
C SER A 117 7.01 0.88 7.37
N GLY A 118 6.50 0.54 6.18
CA GLY A 118 6.96 -0.61 5.41
C GLY A 118 8.45 -0.54 5.04
N PHE A 119 8.96 0.63 4.70
CA PHE A 119 10.41 0.81 4.44
C PHE A 119 11.26 0.62 5.71
N HIS A 120 10.83 1.17 6.83
CA HIS A 120 11.51 0.96 8.12
C HIS A 120 11.53 -0.52 8.52
N GLU A 121 10.38 -1.18 8.43
CA GLU A 121 10.22 -2.61 8.69
C GLU A 121 11.14 -3.43 7.78
N GLY A 122 11.19 -3.10 6.48
CA GLY A 122 12.06 -3.73 5.50
C GLY A 122 13.55 -3.62 5.83
N ALA A 123 13.98 -2.47 6.33
CA ALA A 123 15.37 -2.27 6.73
C ALA A 123 15.77 -3.18 7.91
N LEU A 124 14.90 -3.34 8.91
CA LEU A 124 15.15 -4.21 10.06
C LEU A 124 15.07 -5.69 9.68
N ALA A 125 14.06 -6.08 8.89
CA ALA A 125 13.91 -7.44 8.39
C ALA A 125 15.10 -7.86 7.51
N ALA A 126 15.55 -7.00 6.59
CA ALA A 126 16.70 -7.27 5.72
C ALA A 126 17.98 -7.53 6.54
N ARG A 127 18.20 -6.75 7.60
CA ARG A 127 19.33 -6.97 8.51
C ARG A 127 19.24 -8.32 9.24
N ALA A 128 18.05 -8.72 9.66
CA ALA A 128 17.83 -10.03 10.28
C ALA A 128 18.01 -11.17 9.27
N CYS A 129 17.48 -11.03 8.07
CA CYS A 129 17.70 -11.99 6.97
C CYS A 129 19.18 -12.18 6.65
N PHE A 130 19.96 -11.09 6.59
CA PHE A 130 21.40 -11.17 6.35
C PHE A 130 22.12 -12.02 7.41
N LYS A 131 21.80 -11.82 8.69
CA LYS A 131 22.40 -12.59 9.78
C LYS A 131 22.08 -14.09 9.68
N LEU A 132 20.86 -14.44 9.27
CA LEU A 132 20.46 -15.83 9.08
C LEU A 132 21.10 -16.46 7.85
N ALA A 133 21.10 -15.76 6.73
CA ALA A 133 21.63 -16.26 5.48
C ALA A 133 23.17 -16.32 5.47
N ARG A 134 23.83 -15.48 6.26
CA ARG A 134 25.29 -15.34 6.30
C ARG A 134 25.82 -15.27 7.74
N PRO A 135 25.66 -16.32 8.54
CA PRO A 135 25.97 -16.30 9.98
C PRO A 135 27.44 -16.04 10.28
N ASN A 136 28.33 -16.38 9.36
CA ASN A 136 29.79 -16.21 9.51
C ASN A 136 30.32 -14.88 8.95
N GLU A 137 29.45 -14.07 8.32
CA GLU A 137 29.84 -12.79 7.79
C GLU A 137 29.51 -11.64 8.76
N LYS A 138 30.48 -10.74 8.93
CA LYS A 138 30.28 -9.58 9.81
C LYS A 138 29.44 -8.52 9.10
N TYR A 139 28.22 -8.25 9.59
CA TYR A 139 27.42 -7.13 9.08
C TYR A 139 28.11 -5.82 9.43
N ARG A 140 28.51 -5.06 8.41
CA ARG A 140 29.02 -3.67 8.57
C ARG A 140 27.90 -2.69 8.34
N PHE A 141 27.54 -1.93 9.36
CA PHE A 141 26.65 -0.80 9.19
C PHE A 141 27.46 0.39 8.64
N GLU A 142 27.07 0.91 7.51
CA GLU A 142 27.67 2.11 6.91
C GLU A 142 26.53 3.08 6.54
N PHE A 143 26.75 4.37 6.79
CA PHE A 143 25.85 5.40 6.26
C PHE A 143 26.08 5.54 4.75
N THR A 144 24.99 5.69 3.97
CA THR A 144 25.07 5.84 2.51
C THR A 144 25.99 7.00 2.08
N THR A 145 25.99 8.08 2.86
CA THR A 145 26.82 9.28 2.63
C THR A 145 28.32 9.04 2.83
N THR A 146 28.71 8.04 3.61
CA THR A 146 30.13 7.71 3.90
C THR A 146 30.57 6.39 3.29
N SER A 147 29.66 5.62 2.72
CA SER A 147 29.98 4.33 2.10
C SER A 147 30.69 4.51 0.77
N LYS A 148 31.94 4.12 0.73
CA LYS A 148 32.77 4.14 -0.51
C LYS A 148 32.14 3.27 -1.61
N SER A 149 31.68 2.06 -1.24
CA SER A 149 31.05 1.14 -2.19
C SER A 149 29.76 1.68 -2.79
N MET A 150 28.98 2.44 -2.02
CA MET A 150 27.78 3.09 -2.53
C MET A 150 28.12 4.26 -3.44
N GLN A 151 29.11 5.07 -3.07
CA GLN A 151 29.59 6.19 -3.90
C GLN A 151 30.11 5.71 -5.26
N GLU A 152 30.86 4.60 -5.29
CA GLU A 152 31.31 3.97 -6.51
C GLU A 152 30.14 3.50 -7.39
N ARG A 153 29.15 2.80 -6.80
CA ARG A 153 27.95 2.33 -7.53
C ARG A 153 27.09 3.47 -8.09
N LEU A 154 27.04 4.60 -7.40
CA LEU A 154 26.30 5.78 -7.83
C LEU A 154 27.12 6.68 -8.77
N GLY A 155 28.38 6.35 -9.06
CA GLY A 155 29.25 7.17 -9.91
C GLY A 155 29.59 8.53 -9.31
N VAL A 156 29.47 8.69 -7.98
CA VAL A 156 29.79 9.93 -7.29
C VAL A 156 31.31 10.06 -7.24
N LYS A 157 31.87 10.99 -8.03
CA LYS A 157 33.29 11.35 -7.92
C LYS A 157 33.52 12.11 -6.61
N LYS A 158 34.56 11.75 -5.84
CA LYS A 158 35.03 12.60 -4.74
C LYS A 158 35.41 13.94 -5.32
N SER A 159 34.83 15.02 -4.81
CA SER A 159 35.48 16.32 -4.84
C SER A 159 36.63 16.25 -3.84
N ASP A 160 37.85 16.38 -4.31
CA ASP A 160 39.07 16.54 -3.50
C ASP A 160 38.94 17.74 -2.57
#